data_3faea033c9f4539facb63bda764bb425
#
_entry.id   3faea033c9f4539facb63bda764bb425
#
_cell.length_a   1.000
_cell.length_b   1.000
_cell.length_c   1.000
_cell.angle_alpha   90.00
_cell.angle_beta   90.00
_cell.angle_gamma   90.00
#
_symmetry.space_group_name_H-M   'P 1'
#
loop_
_entity.id
_entity.type
_entity.pdbx_description
1 polymer ?
#
loop_
_entity_poly.entity_id
_entity_poly.type
_entity_poly.pdbx_seq_one_letter_code
_entity_poly.pdbx_strand_id
1 'polypeptide(L)'
;MESRSLQIFTALQIVAIAAILWIVFSIPSAWDLQRIIGVALMLVGIGGIVTARLQLGKSFAIRAKAHQLVTRGIYSKIRNPIYVSGAVMLAGFVLVLHRPVLWLVLLALIVMQTLRARREARVLETAFGDAYREYRRKTWF
;
A
#
# COMPACT_ATOMS: atom_id res chain seq x y z
N MET A 1 -14.54 -18.97 -8.51
CA MET A 1 -14.28 -18.67 -7.08
C MET A 1 -13.27 -17.54 -6.87
N GLU A 2 -12.22 -17.41 -7.68
CA GLU A 2 -11.20 -16.32 -7.55
C GLU A 2 -11.73 -14.90 -7.75
N SER A 3 -12.72 -14.68 -8.63
CA SER A 3 -13.29 -13.34 -8.84
C SER A 3 -14.07 -12.82 -7.62
N ARG A 4 -14.78 -13.69 -6.90
CA ARG A 4 -15.52 -13.32 -5.69
C ARG A 4 -14.59 -12.91 -4.55
N SER A 5 -13.51 -13.64 -4.29
CA SER A 5 -12.56 -13.29 -3.23
C SER A 5 -11.87 -11.95 -3.50
N LEU A 6 -11.53 -11.67 -4.76
CA LEU A 6 -10.95 -10.39 -5.17
C LEU A 6 -11.96 -9.24 -5.00
N GLN A 7 -13.22 -9.44 -5.37
CA GLN A 7 -14.28 -8.45 -5.19
C GLN A 7 -14.53 -8.17 -3.70
N ILE A 8 -14.63 -9.21 -2.86
CA ILE A 8 -14.79 -9.07 -1.41
C ILE A 8 -13.61 -8.29 -0.81
N PHE A 9 -12.38 -8.64 -1.18
CA PHE A 9 -11.19 -7.96 -0.68
C PHE A 9 -11.14 -6.48 -1.11
N THR A 10 -11.53 -6.18 -2.34
CA THR A 10 -11.62 -4.81 -2.85
C THR A 10 -12.72 -4.02 -2.13
N ALA A 11 -13.89 -4.64 -1.93
CA ALA A 11 -14.99 -4.02 -1.18
C ALA A 11 -14.59 -3.72 0.26
N LEU A 12 -13.94 -4.65 0.95
CA LEU A 12 -13.42 -4.43 2.31
C LEU A 12 -12.43 -3.27 2.39
N GLN A 13 -11.58 -3.11 1.38
CA GLN A 13 -10.66 -1.98 1.35
C GLN A 13 -11.36 -0.65 1.11
N ILE A 14 -12.35 -0.60 0.22
CA ILE A 14 -13.16 0.61 -0.02
C ILE A 14 -13.87 0.99 1.28
N VAL A 15 -14.49 0.03 1.95
CA VAL A 15 -15.16 0.26 3.24
C VAL A 15 -14.18 0.75 4.30
N ALA A 16 -12.97 0.15 4.40
CA ALA A 16 -11.95 0.59 5.34
C ALA A 16 -11.48 2.02 5.06
N ILE A 17 -11.25 2.38 3.79
CA ILE A 17 -10.87 3.74 3.39
C ILE A 17 -12.00 4.73 3.71
N ALA A 18 -13.25 4.39 3.39
CA ALA A 18 -14.41 5.21 3.69
C ALA A 18 -14.58 5.41 5.21
N ALA A 19 -14.40 4.37 6.01
CA ALA A 19 -14.45 4.45 7.47
C ALA A 19 -13.34 5.35 8.03
N ILE A 20 -12.12 5.25 7.52
CA ILE A 20 -11.00 6.11 7.90
C ILE A 20 -11.32 7.59 7.59
N LEU A 21 -11.81 7.87 6.38
CA LEU A 21 -12.19 9.23 6.00
C LEU A 21 -13.33 9.74 6.87
N TRP A 22 -14.35 8.92 7.10
CA TRP A 22 -15.46 9.27 8.00
C TRP A 22 -14.95 9.65 9.39
N ILE A 23 -14.08 8.84 10.00
CA ILE A 23 -13.49 9.11 11.32
C ILE A 23 -12.75 10.46 11.29
N VAL A 24 -11.92 10.70 10.28
CA VAL A 24 -11.15 11.95 10.13
C VAL A 24 -12.05 13.19 10.13
N PHE A 25 -13.14 13.14 9.37
CA PHE A 25 -14.06 14.27 9.26
C PHE A 25 -15.03 14.39 10.45
N SER A 26 -15.28 13.30 11.18
CA SER A 26 -16.16 13.28 12.35
C SER A 26 -15.48 13.72 13.64
N ILE A 27 -14.15 13.74 13.73
CA ILE A 27 -13.43 14.20 14.92
C ILE A 27 -13.54 15.72 15.04
N PRO A 28 -14.18 16.24 16.09
CA PRO A 28 -14.30 17.66 16.32
C PRO A 28 -12.97 18.23 16.87
N SER A 29 -12.02 18.50 16.00
CA SER A 29 -10.75 19.13 16.34
C SER A 29 -10.43 20.24 15.36
N ALA A 30 -9.65 21.23 15.82
CA ALA A 30 -9.21 22.34 14.97
C ALA A 30 -8.44 21.83 13.74
N TRP A 31 -8.59 22.52 12.62
CA TRP A 31 -7.83 22.29 11.41
C TRP A 31 -6.46 23.00 11.51
N ASP A 32 -5.56 22.40 12.27
CA ASP A 32 -4.18 22.87 12.37
C ASP A 32 -3.32 22.36 11.19
N LEU A 33 -2.10 22.89 11.10
CA LEU A 33 -1.17 22.52 10.02
C LEU A 33 -0.86 21.02 10.03
N GLN A 34 -0.76 20.41 11.21
CA GLN A 34 -0.49 18.97 11.34
C GLN A 34 -1.62 18.13 10.73
N ARG A 35 -2.86 18.51 11.00
CA ARG A 35 -4.04 17.82 10.44
C ARG A 35 -4.14 17.99 8.93
N ILE A 36 -3.87 19.21 8.42
CA ILE A 36 -3.87 19.48 6.98
C ILE A 36 -2.83 18.62 6.27
N ILE A 37 -1.60 18.57 6.78
CA ILE A 37 -0.53 17.71 6.24
C ILE A 37 -0.96 16.24 6.32
N GLY A 38 -1.54 15.82 7.43
CA GLY A 38 -2.02 14.45 7.64
C GLY A 38 -3.04 14.04 6.58
N VAL A 39 -4.05 14.88 6.33
CA VAL A 39 -5.07 14.63 5.30
C VAL A 39 -4.45 14.60 3.90
N ALA A 40 -3.54 15.53 3.59
CA ALA A 40 -2.84 15.54 2.30
C ALA A 40 -2.05 14.23 2.06
N LEU A 41 -1.31 13.75 3.06
CA LEU A 41 -0.61 12.47 2.99
C LEU A 41 -1.56 11.28 2.82
N MET A 42 -2.70 11.30 3.51
CA MET A 42 -3.73 10.26 3.33
C MET A 42 -4.23 10.20 1.90
N LEU A 43 -4.56 11.35 1.31
CA LEU A 43 -5.04 11.43 -0.08
C LEU A 43 -3.99 10.94 -1.07
N VAL A 44 -2.73 11.34 -0.89
CA VAL A 44 -1.59 10.86 -1.70
C VAL A 44 -1.43 9.34 -1.57
N GLY A 45 -1.48 8.81 -0.34
CA GLY A 45 -1.38 7.37 -0.09
C GLY A 45 -2.54 6.58 -0.72
N ILE A 46 -3.79 7.07 -0.59
CA ILE A 46 -4.96 6.46 -1.22
C ILE A 46 -4.82 6.47 -2.75
N GLY A 47 -4.45 7.61 -3.34
CA GLY A 47 -4.22 7.74 -4.77
C GLY A 47 -3.15 6.76 -5.27
N GLY A 48 -2.05 6.60 -4.53
CA GLY A 48 -1.00 5.64 -4.83
C GLY A 48 -1.49 4.18 -4.76
N ILE A 49 -2.29 3.81 -3.75
CA ILE A 49 -2.89 2.47 -3.64
C ILE A 49 -3.81 2.19 -4.82
N VAL A 50 -4.69 3.13 -5.15
CA VAL A 50 -5.63 2.99 -6.29
C VAL A 50 -4.86 2.83 -7.60
N THR A 51 -3.88 3.70 -7.86
CA THR A 51 -3.04 3.64 -9.07
C THR A 51 -2.29 2.31 -9.17
N ALA A 52 -1.65 1.90 -8.09
CA ALA A 52 -0.93 0.63 -8.04
C ALA A 52 -1.86 -0.56 -8.32
N ARG A 53 -3.07 -0.56 -7.77
CA ARG A 53 -4.06 -1.61 -8.00
C ARG A 53 -4.58 -1.66 -9.42
N LEU A 54 -4.92 -0.51 -9.99
CA LEU A 54 -5.38 -0.43 -11.38
C LEU A 54 -4.30 -0.95 -12.34
N GLN A 55 -3.03 -0.64 -12.09
CA GLN A 55 -1.91 -1.10 -12.92
C GLN A 55 -1.59 -2.59 -12.71
N LEU A 56 -1.80 -3.11 -11.50
CA LEU A 56 -1.65 -4.53 -11.22
C LEU A 56 -2.77 -5.37 -11.87
N GLY A 57 -3.99 -4.83 -11.91
CA GLY A 57 -5.15 -5.39 -12.60
C GLY A 57 -5.38 -6.86 -12.26
N LYS A 58 -5.64 -7.68 -13.30
CA LYS A 58 -5.81 -9.14 -13.17
C LYS A 58 -4.56 -9.86 -12.65
N SER A 59 -3.38 -9.25 -12.78
CA SER A 59 -2.12 -9.80 -12.28
C SER A 59 -2.01 -9.79 -10.75
N PHE A 60 -2.95 -9.14 -10.04
CA PHE A 60 -3.00 -9.17 -8.59
C PHE A 60 -3.23 -10.59 -8.02
N ALA A 61 -4.18 -11.32 -8.62
CA ALA A 61 -4.43 -12.73 -8.28
C ALA A 61 -3.29 -13.65 -8.75
N ILE A 62 -2.60 -13.26 -9.82
CA ILE A 62 -1.54 -14.00 -10.48
C ILE A 62 -0.19 -13.79 -9.77
N ARG A 63 0.06 -12.63 -9.14
CA ARG A 63 1.27 -12.38 -8.35
C ARG A 63 1.41 -13.38 -7.19
N ALA A 64 0.31 -13.79 -6.59
CA ALA A 64 0.30 -14.84 -5.59
C ALA A 64 0.70 -16.23 -6.16
N LYS A 65 0.55 -16.43 -7.50
CA LYS A 65 0.91 -17.66 -8.24
C LYS A 65 2.12 -17.47 -9.17
N ALA A 66 2.81 -16.34 -9.09
CA ALA A 66 4.05 -16.05 -9.85
C ALA A 66 3.96 -16.26 -11.38
N HIS A 67 2.82 -15.95 -12.02
CA HIS A 67 2.65 -16.17 -13.45
C HIS A 67 3.08 -14.99 -14.34
N GLN A 68 3.18 -13.75 -13.81
CA GLN A 68 3.58 -12.59 -14.58
C GLN A 68 4.22 -11.50 -13.70
N LEU A 69 5.40 -11.04 -14.13
CA LEU A 69 6.10 -9.92 -13.48
C LEU A 69 5.59 -8.60 -14.06
N VAL A 70 4.94 -7.78 -13.22
CA VAL A 70 4.47 -6.44 -13.61
C VAL A 70 5.59 -5.43 -13.36
N THR A 71 6.10 -4.82 -14.43
CA THR A 71 7.25 -3.89 -14.40
C THR A 71 6.94 -2.51 -14.97
N ARG A 72 5.66 -2.23 -15.30
CA ARG A 72 5.20 -0.98 -15.93
C ARG A 72 4.56 -0.01 -14.93
N GLY A 73 4.42 1.25 -15.35
CA GLY A 73 3.77 2.29 -14.56
C GLY A 73 4.51 2.55 -13.24
N ILE A 74 3.79 2.65 -12.11
CA ILE A 74 4.39 2.87 -10.78
C ILE A 74 5.34 1.73 -10.39
N TYR A 75 5.10 0.51 -10.88
CA TYR A 75 5.95 -0.66 -10.66
C TYR A 75 7.29 -0.57 -11.40
N SER A 76 7.47 0.34 -12.36
CA SER A 76 8.76 0.58 -13.00
C SER A 76 9.78 1.26 -12.08
N LYS A 77 9.30 1.92 -11.02
CA LYS A 77 10.13 2.67 -10.05
C LYS A 77 10.11 2.04 -8.67
N ILE A 78 8.94 1.57 -8.22
CA ILE A 78 8.71 1.04 -6.87
C ILE A 78 8.21 -0.40 -7.01
N ARG A 79 8.89 -1.36 -6.38
CA ARG A 79 8.50 -2.78 -6.43
C ARG A 79 7.22 -3.09 -5.66
N ASN A 80 7.05 -2.41 -4.53
CA ASN A 80 5.92 -2.64 -3.61
C ASN A 80 5.12 -1.35 -3.39
N PRO A 81 4.56 -0.74 -4.46
CA PRO A 81 3.92 0.58 -4.35
C PRO A 81 2.70 0.57 -3.45
N ILE A 82 1.97 -0.55 -3.34
CA ILE A 82 0.83 -0.69 -2.42
C ILE A 82 1.29 -0.57 -0.96
N TYR A 83 2.44 -1.16 -0.59
CA TYR A 83 2.97 -1.08 0.77
C TYR A 83 3.48 0.32 1.10
N VAL A 84 4.20 0.95 0.17
CA VAL A 84 4.70 2.33 0.34
C VAL A 84 3.54 3.30 0.48
N SER A 85 2.57 3.24 -0.43
CA SER A 85 1.39 4.12 -0.40
C SER A 85 0.52 3.88 0.83
N GLY A 86 0.39 2.63 1.28
CA GLY A 86 -0.28 2.28 2.52
C GLY A 86 0.41 2.88 3.76
N ALA A 87 1.74 2.83 3.81
CA ALA A 87 2.52 3.45 4.89
C ALA A 87 2.34 4.98 4.91
N VAL A 88 2.34 5.63 3.74
CA VAL A 88 2.10 7.07 3.61
C VAL A 88 0.69 7.44 4.08
N MET A 89 -0.33 6.67 3.66
CA MET A 89 -1.71 6.87 4.11
C MET A 89 -1.84 6.74 5.63
N LEU A 90 -1.24 5.72 6.22
CA LEU A 90 -1.30 5.48 7.67
C LEU A 90 -0.51 6.54 8.44
N ALA A 91 0.64 7.02 7.93
CA ALA A 91 1.37 8.12 8.52
C ALA A 91 0.51 9.40 8.56
N GLY A 92 -0.19 9.71 7.47
CA GLY A 92 -1.16 10.79 7.44
C GLY A 92 -2.27 10.62 8.48
N PHE A 93 -2.81 9.42 8.63
CA PHE A 93 -3.83 9.13 9.63
C PHE A 93 -3.33 9.31 11.07
N VAL A 94 -2.10 8.87 11.37
CA VAL A 94 -1.46 9.10 12.68
C VAL A 94 -1.30 10.58 12.99
N LEU A 95 -0.92 11.39 11.99
CA LEU A 95 -0.83 12.85 12.13
C LEU A 95 -2.19 13.47 12.47
N VAL A 96 -3.27 13.05 11.78
CA VAL A 96 -4.63 13.56 12.02
C VAL A 96 -5.12 13.24 13.43
N LEU A 97 -4.76 12.08 13.95
CA LEU A 97 -5.21 11.65 15.29
C LEU A 97 -4.47 12.33 16.46
N HIS A 98 -3.36 13.00 16.21
CA HIS A 98 -2.52 13.67 17.24
C HIS A 98 -2.12 12.73 18.40
N ARG A 99 -1.96 11.43 18.13
CA ARG A 99 -1.60 10.41 19.11
C ARG A 99 -0.21 9.86 18.88
N PRO A 100 0.83 10.37 19.55
CA PRO A 100 2.22 9.98 19.28
C PRO A 100 2.48 8.46 19.48
N VAL A 101 1.75 7.80 20.35
CA VAL A 101 1.88 6.34 20.55
C VAL A 101 1.58 5.54 19.27
N LEU A 102 0.74 6.06 18.36
CA LEU A 102 0.41 5.40 17.10
C LEU A 102 1.59 5.30 16.13
N TRP A 103 2.64 6.12 16.30
CA TRP A 103 3.88 5.97 15.54
C TRP A 103 4.58 4.63 15.81
N LEU A 104 4.48 4.11 17.05
CA LEU A 104 5.00 2.78 17.37
C LEU A 104 4.21 1.68 16.65
N VAL A 105 2.89 1.82 16.56
CA VAL A 105 2.04 0.90 15.79
C VAL A 105 2.39 0.96 14.32
N LEU A 106 2.54 2.16 13.76
CA LEU A 106 2.94 2.35 12.37
C LEU A 106 4.31 1.73 12.10
N LEU A 107 5.28 1.92 12.98
CA LEU A 107 6.62 1.32 12.86
C LEU A 107 6.52 -0.21 12.84
N ALA A 108 5.74 -0.81 13.75
CA ALA A 108 5.53 -2.26 13.77
C ALA A 108 4.89 -2.76 12.46
N LEU A 109 3.89 -2.05 11.94
CA LEU A 109 3.26 -2.37 10.65
C LEU A 109 4.25 -2.29 9.48
N ILE A 110 5.12 -1.25 9.44
CA ILE A 110 6.14 -1.09 8.40
C ILE A 110 7.14 -2.27 8.46
N VAL A 111 7.57 -2.66 9.66
CA VAL A 111 8.46 -3.82 9.84
C VAL A 111 7.79 -5.09 9.33
N MET A 112 6.54 -5.36 9.72
CA MET A 112 5.79 -6.52 9.25
C MET A 112 5.63 -6.54 7.72
N GLN A 113 5.27 -5.39 7.13
CA GLN A 113 5.13 -5.26 5.67
C GLN A 113 6.47 -5.48 4.95
N THR A 114 7.57 -4.97 5.52
CA THR A 114 8.92 -5.18 4.96
C THR A 114 9.32 -6.64 4.97
N LEU A 115 9.04 -7.34 6.07
CA LEU A 115 9.29 -8.79 6.17
C LEU A 115 8.46 -9.57 5.15
N ARG A 116 7.19 -9.18 4.97
CA ARG A 116 6.30 -9.76 3.96
C ARG A 116 6.82 -9.50 2.54
N ALA A 117 7.19 -8.26 2.23
CA ALA A 117 7.75 -7.89 0.93
C ALA A 117 9.03 -8.68 0.61
N ARG A 118 9.90 -8.91 1.61
CA ARG A 118 11.10 -9.76 1.45
C ARG A 118 10.76 -11.21 1.15
N ARG A 119 9.71 -11.77 1.76
CA ARG A 119 9.23 -13.13 1.46
C ARG A 119 8.67 -13.20 0.04
N GLU A 120 7.85 -12.24 -0.36
CA GLU A 120 7.32 -12.14 -1.73
C GLU A 120 8.45 -12.00 -2.76
N ALA A 121 9.48 -11.20 -2.46
CA ALA A 121 10.66 -11.04 -3.31
C ALA A 121 11.39 -12.37 -3.55
N ARG A 122 11.54 -13.21 -2.54
CA ARG A 122 12.15 -14.55 -2.69
C ARG A 122 11.32 -15.44 -3.60
N VAL A 123 10.00 -15.45 -3.44
CA VAL A 123 9.09 -16.23 -4.30
C VAL A 123 9.20 -15.77 -5.77
N LEU A 124 9.22 -14.45 -5.99
CA LEU A 124 9.38 -13.89 -7.33
C LEU A 124 10.77 -14.20 -7.93
N GLU A 125 11.82 -14.14 -7.11
CA GLU A 125 13.18 -14.48 -7.57
C GLU A 125 13.29 -15.97 -7.94
N THR A 126 12.65 -16.85 -7.18
CA THR A 126 12.60 -18.29 -7.50
C THR A 126 11.82 -18.54 -8.81
N ALA A 127 10.73 -17.78 -9.05
CA ALA A 127 9.87 -17.98 -10.22
C ALA A 127 10.43 -17.35 -11.50
N PHE A 128 11.09 -16.19 -11.40
CA PHE A 128 11.51 -15.38 -12.56
C PHE A 128 13.03 -15.25 -12.71
N GLY A 129 13.81 -15.74 -11.78
CA GLY A 129 15.28 -15.77 -11.85
C GLY A 129 15.92 -14.41 -12.22
N ASP A 130 16.70 -14.40 -13.30
CA ASP A 130 17.46 -13.22 -13.72
C ASP A 130 16.59 -12.04 -14.15
N ALA A 131 15.40 -12.28 -14.70
CA ALA A 131 14.44 -11.22 -15.03
C ALA A 131 14.00 -10.43 -13.79
N TYR A 132 13.79 -11.13 -12.66
CA TYR A 132 13.48 -10.47 -11.40
C TYR A 132 14.68 -9.73 -10.82
N ARG A 133 15.88 -10.27 -10.92
CA ARG A 133 17.12 -9.62 -10.45
C ARG A 133 17.37 -8.31 -11.20
N GLU A 134 17.19 -8.31 -12.53
CA GLU A 134 17.32 -7.11 -13.34
C GLU A 134 16.26 -6.07 -12.97
N TYR A 135 15.00 -6.48 -12.80
CA TYR A 135 13.93 -5.61 -12.32
C TYR A 135 14.26 -5.00 -10.95
N ARG A 136 14.77 -5.80 -10.01
CA ARG A 136 15.17 -5.36 -8.68
C ARG A 136 16.29 -4.31 -8.70
N ARG A 137 17.22 -4.37 -9.64
CA ARG A 137 18.31 -3.38 -9.80
C ARG A 137 17.78 -2.01 -10.26
N LYS A 138 16.69 -1.99 -11.02
CA LYS A 138 16.09 -0.78 -11.61
C LYS A 138 15.03 -0.13 -10.72
N THR A 139 14.63 -0.78 -9.65
CA THR A 139 13.50 -0.36 -8.81
C THR A 139 13.90 -0.19 -7.35
N TRP A 140 13.23 0.79 -6.70
CA TRP A 140 13.34 1.01 -5.27
C TRP A 140 12.29 0.16 -4.52
N PHE A 141 12.63 -0.38 -3.35
CA PHE A 141 11.80 -1.14 -2.38
C PHE A 141 10.78 -2.09 -3.01
#